data_c5f260fc735514f51744e2bae317ba19
#
_entry.id   c5f260fc735514f51744e2bae317ba19
#
_cell.length_a   1.000
_cell.length_b   1.000
_cell.length_c   1.000
_cell.angle_alpha   90.00
_cell.angle_beta   90.00
_cell.angle_gamma   90.00
#
_symmetry.space_group_name_H-M   'P 1'
#
loop_
_entity.id
_entity.type
_entity.pdbx_description
1 polymer ?
#
loop_
_entity_poly.entity_id
_entity_poly.type
_entity_poly.pdbx_seq_one_letter_code
_entity_poly.pdbx_strand_id
1 'polypeptide(L)'
;MPIISYQENFKPMQKQITPAALALSALLLTACAAAPVESVATVETAPEPAPQVLTAYAADGLAPALQAYADAQGVALNWTNDASTASLLALDHQPDGATLDVTSDTLLAAAAARANITESATALPAGRSLYGYWVSGSLLNSLLGDGAAEALQNANWDEWSDFVETLQDWLAEPKAATVTLNGADRTLPEARPEALTATGVFAPPLDRTSGYTVAVLAADGQYTADALTGPLNGIYSAVSLEWDAMADSAEGGLFRRARLTDMLAAYGADACQDLVLIPFKTNLEDSDLTTEEYNLTGLLDYPILANAGCFAIQDTGDAAALKSAESAVLWLYSSGDGEKALTDTLGVITPWNTASDTTTLGAMQVKQVNTAILPGIDLPTAAAAQALTANEEALQGGTRGKAERTAFTQAALAALGAE
;
A
#
# COMPACT_ATOMS: atom_id res chain seq x y z
N MET A 1 41.50 19.83 -14.71
CA MET A 1 41.11 18.55 -15.32
C MET A 1 39.74 18.74 -15.94
N PRO A 2 39.54 18.46 -17.22
CA PRO A 2 38.31 18.88 -17.92
C PRO A 2 37.15 17.90 -17.68
N ILE A 3 35.98 18.49 -17.47
CA ILE A 3 34.70 17.85 -17.39
C ILE A 3 34.26 17.40 -18.77
N ILE A 4 34.08 16.11 -18.96
CA ILE A 4 33.55 15.56 -20.23
C ILE A 4 32.03 15.48 -20.07
N SER A 5 31.32 16.36 -20.79
CA SER A 5 29.88 16.29 -20.97
C SER A 5 29.53 15.25 -22.03
N TYR A 6 28.85 14.18 -21.67
CA TYR A 6 28.18 13.31 -22.64
C TYR A 6 26.80 13.84 -22.94
N GLN A 7 26.60 14.40 -24.10
CA GLN A 7 25.29 14.61 -24.70
C GLN A 7 25.00 13.40 -25.60
N GLU A 8 24.11 12.53 -25.16
CA GLU A 8 23.53 11.53 -26.05
C GLU A 8 22.25 12.05 -26.69
N ASN A 9 22.29 12.17 -28.00
CA ASN A 9 21.19 12.53 -28.88
C ASN A 9 20.16 11.38 -28.93
N PHE A 10 19.06 11.47 -28.23
CA PHE A 10 17.91 10.65 -28.51
C PHE A 10 17.04 11.29 -29.59
N LYS A 11 17.01 10.69 -30.78
CA LYS A 11 16.01 10.97 -31.81
C LYS A 11 14.76 10.20 -31.49
N PRO A 12 13.57 10.83 -31.43
CA PRO A 12 12.31 10.09 -31.29
C PRO A 12 11.99 9.39 -32.62
N MET A 13 11.91 8.08 -32.60
CA MET A 13 11.33 7.29 -33.69
C MET A 13 9.81 7.42 -33.64
N GLN A 14 9.26 8.30 -34.48
CA GLN A 14 7.85 8.31 -34.79
C GLN A 14 7.50 7.01 -35.56
N LYS A 15 6.90 6.04 -34.88
CA LYS A 15 6.18 4.96 -35.56
C LYS A 15 4.82 5.47 -36.01
N GLN A 16 4.63 5.57 -37.31
CA GLN A 16 3.35 5.78 -37.94
C GLN A 16 2.46 4.59 -37.62
N ILE A 17 1.39 4.83 -36.85
CA ILE A 17 0.28 3.88 -36.64
C ILE A 17 -0.66 4.06 -37.82
N THR A 18 -0.71 3.06 -38.69
CA THR A 18 -1.69 2.95 -39.79
C THR A 18 -3.09 2.75 -39.21
N PRO A 19 -4.13 3.48 -39.70
CA PRO A 19 -5.50 3.33 -39.22
C PRO A 19 -6.18 2.16 -39.95
N ALA A 20 -6.11 0.99 -39.36
CA ALA A 20 -6.76 -0.21 -39.90
C ALA A 20 -7.59 -1.00 -38.85
N ALA A 21 -8.16 -0.32 -37.86
CA ALA A 21 -8.98 -0.96 -36.82
C ALA A 21 -10.25 -0.16 -36.46
N LEU A 22 -10.82 0.58 -37.41
CA LEU A 22 -12.08 1.33 -37.21
C LEU A 22 -13.05 1.06 -38.38
N ALA A 23 -13.35 -0.19 -38.64
CA ALA A 23 -14.32 -0.57 -39.68
C ALA A 23 -15.03 -1.90 -39.38
N LEU A 24 -15.61 -2.06 -38.17
CA LEU A 24 -16.50 -3.19 -37.87
C LEU A 24 -17.67 -2.87 -36.95
N SER A 25 -18.21 -1.65 -36.99
CA SER A 25 -19.41 -1.29 -36.21
C SER A 25 -20.44 -0.47 -37.00
N ALA A 26 -20.49 -0.55 -38.32
CA ALA A 26 -21.44 0.23 -39.11
C ALA A 26 -22.00 -0.58 -40.26
N LEU A 27 -22.63 -1.75 -40.01
CA LEU A 27 -23.33 -2.53 -41.03
C LEU A 27 -24.48 -3.34 -40.42
N LEU A 28 -25.48 -2.63 -39.86
CA LEU A 28 -26.81 -3.21 -39.54
C LEU A 28 -27.85 -2.10 -39.36
N LEU A 29 -28.01 -1.26 -40.39
CA LEU A 29 -29.15 -0.35 -40.47
C LEU A 29 -29.40 0.02 -41.95
N THR A 30 -29.97 -0.90 -42.72
CA THR A 30 -30.82 -0.53 -43.90
C THR A 30 -31.45 -1.78 -44.45
N ALA A 31 -32.68 -2.06 -44.09
CA ALA A 31 -33.70 -2.74 -44.92
C ALA A 31 -35.06 -2.62 -44.24
N CYS A 32 -35.73 -1.47 -44.41
CA CYS A 32 -37.17 -1.40 -44.26
C CYS A 32 -37.75 -1.28 -45.65
N ALA A 33 -38.31 -2.38 -46.22
CA ALA A 33 -39.29 -2.35 -47.25
C ALA A 33 -40.53 -3.09 -46.75
N ALA A 34 -41.66 -2.44 -46.86
CA ALA A 34 -42.95 -2.84 -46.31
C ALA A 34 -43.54 -4.08 -47.00
N ALA A 35 -44.16 -4.96 -46.22
CA ALA A 35 -45.24 -5.88 -46.64
C ALA A 35 -46.08 -6.26 -45.38
N PRO A 36 -47.31 -6.75 -45.52
CA PRO A 36 -48.43 -6.37 -44.69
C PRO A 36 -48.64 -7.24 -43.44
N VAL A 37 -49.36 -6.64 -42.54
CA VAL A 37 -49.85 -7.14 -41.24
C VAL A 37 -50.52 -8.49 -41.35
N GLU A 38 -50.04 -9.50 -40.64
CA GLU A 38 -50.89 -10.54 -40.02
C GLU A 38 -50.15 -11.21 -38.82
N SER A 39 -50.94 -11.40 -37.77
CA SER A 39 -50.68 -12.12 -36.52
C SER A 39 -49.70 -11.46 -35.51
N VAL A 40 -50.31 -10.97 -34.45
CA VAL A 40 -49.68 -10.66 -33.16
C VAL A 40 -49.11 -11.96 -32.60
N ALA A 41 -47.85 -12.25 -32.91
CA ALA A 41 -47.04 -13.14 -32.10
C ALA A 41 -46.61 -12.34 -30.88
N THR A 42 -47.05 -12.76 -29.70
CA THR A 42 -46.49 -12.34 -28.43
C THR A 42 -44.97 -12.46 -28.54
N VAL A 43 -44.28 -11.34 -28.60
CA VAL A 43 -42.83 -11.30 -28.44
C VAL A 43 -42.58 -11.75 -27.01
N GLU A 44 -42.21 -13.02 -26.88
CA GLU A 44 -41.64 -13.53 -25.62
C GLU A 44 -40.39 -12.70 -25.40
N THR A 45 -40.48 -11.72 -24.52
CA THR A 45 -39.35 -10.93 -24.06
C THR A 45 -38.34 -11.93 -23.53
N ALA A 46 -37.20 -12.02 -24.21
CA ALA A 46 -36.08 -12.82 -23.70
C ALA A 46 -35.88 -12.46 -22.22
N PRO A 47 -35.74 -13.43 -21.32
CA PRO A 47 -35.55 -13.16 -19.93
C PRO A 47 -34.36 -12.21 -19.79
N GLU A 48 -34.57 -11.14 -19.04
CA GLU A 48 -33.51 -10.19 -18.71
C GLU A 48 -32.33 -11.00 -18.15
N PRO A 49 -31.12 -10.82 -18.70
CA PRO A 49 -29.97 -11.60 -18.20
C PRO A 49 -29.88 -11.44 -16.71
N ALA A 50 -29.78 -12.55 -15.99
CA ALA A 50 -29.66 -12.54 -14.53
C ALA A 50 -28.51 -11.59 -14.15
N PRO A 51 -28.70 -10.76 -13.12
CA PRO A 51 -27.64 -9.85 -12.69
C PRO A 51 -26.36 -10.64 -12.44
N GLN A 52 -25.25 -10.15 -12.99
CA GLN A 52 -23.95 -10.78 -12.72
C GLN A 52 -23.64 -10.62 -11.23
N VAL A 53 -23.21 -11.70 -10.62
CA VAL A 53 -22.81 -11.72 -9.20
C VAL A 53 -21.32 -12.00 -9.12
N LEU A 54 -20.58 -11.16 -8.40
CA LEU A 54 -19.19 -11.38 -8.07
C LEU A 54 -19.08 -11.78 -6.60
N THR A 55 -18.65 -13.00 -6.30
CA THR A 55 -18.32 -13.42 -4.93
C THR A 55 -16.86 -13.14 -4.66
N ALA A 56 -16.59 -12.25 -3.71
CA ALA A 56 -15.24 -11.78 -3.40
C ALA A 56 -14.91 -11.92 -1.91
N TYR A 57 -13.65 -12.25 -1.66
CA TYR A 57 -12.98 -12.11 -0.38
C TYR A 57 -11.94 -10.99 -0.51
N ALA A 58 -11.91 -10.05 0.42
CA ALA A 58 -10.95 -8.95 0.34
C ALA A 58 -10.39 -8.56 1.71
N ALA A 59 -9.10 -8.25 1.74
CA ALA A 59 -8.50 -7.43 2.78
C ALA A 59 -9.11 -6.02 2.75
N ASP A 60 -9.29 -5.41 3.92
CA ASP A 60 -9.98 -4.11 4.08
C ASP A 60 -9.41 -3.02 3.15
N GLY A 61 -8.08 -2.95 3.02
CA GLY A 61 -7.40 -1.98 2.16
C GLY A 61 -7.70 -2.12 0.65
N LEU A 62 -8.17 -3.27 0.18
CA LEU A 62 -8.42 -3.56 -1.24
C LEU A 62 -9.91 -3.61 -1.61
N ALA A 63 -10.78 -3.81 -0.62
CA ALA A 63 -12.23 -3.89 -0.83
C ALA A 63 -12.82 -2.69 -1.60
N PRO A 64 -12.39 -1.43 -1.39
CA PRO A 64 -12.95 -0.28 -2.10
C PRO A 64 -12.79 -0.33 -3.62
N ALA A 65 -11.72 -0.94 -4.16
CA ALA A 65 -11.55 -1.07 -5.61
C ALA A 65 -12.57 -2.04 -6.23
N LEU A 66 -12.90 -3.12 -5.54
CA LEU A 66 -13.91 -4.07 -5.98
C LEU A 66 -15.31 -3.48 -5.89
N GLN A 67 -15.57 -2.66 -4.86
CA GLN A 67 -16.83 -1.93 -4.75
C GLN A 67 -16.97 -0.94 -5.92
N ALA A 68 -15.90 -0.19 -6.26
CA ALA A 68 -15.91 0.71 -7.41
C ALA A 68 -16.20 -0.01 -8.74
N TYR A 69 -15.66 -1.23 -8.93
CA TYR A 69 -16.01 -2.07 -10.06
C TYR A 69 -17.49 -2.43 -10.08
N ALA A 70 -18.01 -2.92 -8.96
CA ALA A 70 -19.39 -3.35 -8.84
C ALA A 70 -20.36 -2.20 -9.13
N ASP A 71 -20.10 -1.02 -8.58
CA ASP A 71 -20.91 0.19 -8.79
C ASP A 71 -20.84 0.65 -10.26
N ALA A 72 -19.66 0.65 -10.89
CA ALA A 72 -19.47 1.09 -12.26
C ALA A 72 -20.11 0.14 -13.30
N GLN A 73 -20.13 -1.16 -13.01
CA GLN A 73 -20.61 -2.19 -13.95
C GLN A 73 -22.02 -2.69 -13.62
N GLY A 74 -22.64 -2.23 -12.52
CA GLY A 74 -23.95 -2.72 -12.08
C GLY A 74 -23.94 -4.20 -11.68
N VAL A 75 -22.80 -4.70 -11.18
CA VAL A 75 -22.61 -6.08 -10.74
C VAL A 75 -22.99 -6.19 -9.27
N ALA A 76 -23.74 -7.22 -8.89
CA ALA A 76 -24.01 -7.51 -7.49
C ALA A 76 -22.73 -8.09 -6.84
N LEU A 77 -22.25 -7.44 -5.78
CA LEU A 77 -21.08 -7.87 -5.03
C LEU A 77 -21.50 -8.64 -3.78
N ASN A 78 -21.07 -9.89 -3.69
CA ASN A 78 -21.31 -10.77 -2.56
C ASN A 78 -20.01 -10.98 -1.79
N TRP A 79 -19.88 -10.33 -0.62
CA TRP A 79 -18.74 -10.49 0.25
C TRP A 79 -18.79 -11.80 1.03
N THR A 80 -17.70 -12.53 1.09
CA THR A 80 -17.55 -13.73 1.92
C THR A 80 -16.37 -13.58 2.88
N ASN A 81 -16.49 -14.18 4.05
CA ASN A 81 -15.39 -14.28 5.02
C ASN A 81 -14.59 -15.58 4.86
N ASP A 82 -14.95 -16.41 3.90
CA ASP A 82 -14.27 -17.67 3.59
C ASP A 82 -13.65 -17.56 2.18
N ALA A 83 -12.34 -17.38 2.15
CA ALA A 83 -11.57 -17.26 0.91
C ALA A 83 -11.80 -18.45 -0.04
N SER A 84 -12.05 -19.66 0.50
CA SER A 84 -12.25 -20.87 -0.31
C SER A 84 -13.53 -20.85 -1.14
N THR A 85 -14.49 -19.98 -0.81
CA THR A 85 -15.76 -19.83 -1.52
C THR A 85 -15.81 -18.64 -2.48
N ALA A 86 -14.78 -17.79 -2.46
CA ALA A 86 -14.69 -16.62 -3.32
C ALA A 86 -14.13 -16.99 -4.69
N SER A 87 -14.67 -16.41 -5.75
CA SER A 87 -14.08 -16.49 -7.10
C SER A 87 -13.00 -15.43 -7.33
N LEU A 88 -13.05 -14.32 -6.59
CA LEU A 88 -12.03 -13.26 -6.60
C LEU A 88 -11.49 -13.04 -5.20
N LEU A 89 -10.17 -13.09 -5.09
CA LEU A 89 -9.43 -12.84 -3.86
C LEU A 89 -8.65 -11.53 -4.02
N ALA A 90 -8.86 -10.59 -3.11
CA ALA A 90 -8.05 -9.38 -2.97
C ALA A 90 -7.30 -9.46 -1.64
N LEU A 91 -6.00 -9.78 -1.70
CA LEU A 91 -5.21 -10.19 -0.54
C LEU A 91 -4.05 -9.23 -0.29
N ASP A 92 -3.69 -9.04 0.97
CA ASP A 92 -2.48 -8.34 1.40
C ASP A 92 -1.27 -9.29 1.63
N HIS A 93 -1.45 -10.56 1.28
CA HIS A 93 -0.45 -11.62 1.33
C HIS A 93 -0.55 -12.49 0.06
N GLN A 94 0.38 -13.43 -0.11
CA GLN A 94 0.32 -14.38 -1.23
C GLN A 94 -0.90 -15.31 -1.08
N PRO A 95 -1.57 -15.69 -2.18
CA PRO A 95 -2.67 -16.64 -2.11
C PRO A 95 -2.20 -18.01 -1.62
N ASP A 96 -2.92 -18.58 -0.65
CA ASP A 96 -2.57 -19.88 -0.03
C ASP A 96 -3.13 -21.09 -0.80
N GLY A 97 -3.91 -20.88 -1.83
CA GLY A 97 -4.63 -21.94 -2.56
C GLY A 97 -4.27 -22.03 -4.04
N ALA A 98 -4.90 -22.98 -4.72
CA ALA A 98 -4.82 -23.09 -6.17
C ALA A 98 -5.61 -21.95 -6.82
N THR A 99 -4.89 -20.97 -7.35
CA THR A 99 -5.42 -19.88 -8.14
C THR A 99 -5.02 -20.02 -9.60
N LEU A 100 -5.71 -19.32 -10.49
CA LEU A 100 -5.39 -19.36 -11.92
C LEU A 100 -4.00 -18.76 -12.17
N ASP A 101 -3.25 -19.38 -13.08
CA ASP A 101 -2.07 -18.76 -13.64
C ASP A 101 -2.51 -17.64 -14.60
N VAL A 102 -2.33 -16.40 -14.14
CA VAL A 102 -2.77 -15.19 -14.87
C VAL A 102 -2.01 -14.96 -16.18
N THR A 103 -0.85 -15.60 -16.37
CA THR A 103 -0.05 -15.47 -17.59
C THR A 103 -0.45 -16.46 -18.66
N SER A 104 -1.01 -17.60 -18.28
CA SER A 104 -1.49 -18.64 -19.21
C SER A 104 -2.94 -18.43 -19.63
N ASP A 105 -3.72 -17.66 -18.89
CA ASP A 105 -5.08 -17.31 -19.24
C ASP A 105 -5.12 -16.27 -20.37
N THR A 106 -5.89 -16.53 -21.42
CA THR A 106 -5.94 -15.68 -22.62
C THR A 106 -6.53 -14.29 -22.36
N LEU A 107 -7.41 -14.15 -21.38
CA LEU A 107 -8.02 -12.87 -21.01
C LEU A 107 -7.12 -12.09 -20.06
N LEU A 108 -6.53 -12.75 -19.08
CA LEU A 108 -5.71 -12.14 -18.04
C LEU A 108 -4.29 -11.83 -18.50
N ALA A 109 -3.77 -12.52 -19.53
CA ALA A 109 -2.41 -12.30 -20.04
C ALA A 109 -2.12 -10.84 -20.43
N ALA A 110 -3.12 -10.10 -20.91
CA ALA A 110 -2.97 -8.67 -21.20
C ALA A 110 -2.81 -7.82 -19.91
N ALA A 111 -3.54 -8.16 -18.86
CA ALA A 111 -3.43 -7.52 -17.55
C ALA A 111 -2.07 -7.86 -16.90
N ALA A 112 -1.63 -9.12 -16.98
CA ALA A 112 -0.32 -9.56 -16.51
C ALA A 112 0.82 -8.82 -17.23
N ALA A 113 0.77 -8.72 -18.56
CA ALA A 113 1.75 -7.98 -19.34
C ALA A 113 1.78 -6.50 -18.97
N ARG A 114 0.61 -5.86 -18.73
CA ARG A 114 0.54 -4.47 -18.26
C ARG A 114 1.16 -4.31 -16.87
N ALA A 115 1.02 -5.29 -16.01
CA ALA A 115 1.63 -5.32 -14.69
C ALA A 115 3.12 -5.72 -14.68
N ASN A 116 3.76 -5.83 -15.87
CA ASN A 116 5.14 -6.28 -16.06
C ASN A 116 5.42 -7.70 -15.54
N ILE A 117 4.40 -8.56 -15.49
CA ILE A 117 4.54 -9.97 -15.15
C ILE A 117 4.86 -10.74 -16.43
N THR A 118 6.03 -11.37 -16.47
CA THR A 118 6.53 -12.13 -17.63
C THR A 118 6.69 -13.61 -17.36
N GLU A 119 6.64 -14.02 -16.10
CA GLU A 119 6.75 -15.40 -15.65
C GLU A 119 5.40 -15.88 -15.10
N SER A 120 5.25 -17.21 -14.93
CA SER A 120 4.04 -17.79 -14.34
C SER A 120 3.74 -17.15 -12.99
N ALA A 121 2.52 -16.65 -12.83
CA ALA A 121 2.08 -15.98 -11.62
C ALA A 121 0.62 -16.31 -11.30
N THR A 122 0.34 -16.50 -10.03
CA THR A 122 -0.98 -16.89 -9.50
C THR A 122 -1.80 -15.69 -9.04
N ALA A 123 -1.26 -14.48 -9.15
CA ALA A 123 -1.92 -13.24 -8.78
C ALA A 123 -1.36 -12.04 -9.54
N LEU A 124 -2.14 -10.97 -9.60
CA LEU A 124 -1.77 -9.67 -10.17
C LEU A 124 -1.56 -8.66 -9.03
N PRO A 125 -0.43 -7.92 -8.98
CA PRO A 125 -0.17 -6.95 -7.91
C PRO A 125 -1.14 -5.77 -8.01
N ALA A 126 -1.79 -5.39 -6.92
CA ALA A 126 -2.66 -4.21 -6.87
C ALA A 126 -1.88 -2.91 -7.12
N GLY A 127 -0.61 -2.90 -6.76
CA GLY A 127 0.29 -1.77 -6.87
C GLY A 127 1.14 -1.61 -5.62
N ARG A 128 1.69 -0.40 -5.44
CA ARG A 128 2.51 -0.04 -4.28
C ARG A 128 1.87 1.09 -3.51
N SER A 129 1.89 0.99 -2.20
CA SER A 129 1.33 1.97 -1.28
C SER A 129 2.44 2.62 -0.46
N LEU A 130 2.30 3.90 -0.22
CA LEU A 130 3.18 4.63 0.71
C LEU A 130 2.98 4.10 2.13
N TYR A 131 4.08 3.86 2.83
CA TYR A 131 4.08 3.34 4.18
C TYR A 131 4.93 4.19 5.12
N GLY A 132 4.42 4.43 6.31
CA GLY A 132 5.08 5.16 7.39
C GLY A 132 4.08 5.63 8.44
N TYR A 133 4.41 6.71 9.13
CA TYR A 133 3.55 7.33 10.15
C TYR A 133 2.69 8.44 9.54
N TRP A 134 1.40 8.30 9.65
CA TRP A 134 0.41 9.29 9.18
C TRP A 134 -0.04 10.17 10.34
N VAL A 135 -0.08 11.48 10.11
CA VAL A 135 -0.47 12.48 11.11
C VAL A 135 -1.15 13.67 10.41
N SER A 136 -2.09 14.34 11.08
CA SER A 136 -2.66 15.59 10.57
C SER A 136 -1.59 16.68 10.50
N GLY A 137 -1.40 17.26 9.32
CA GLY A 137 -0.42 18.32 9.07
C GLY A 137 -0.77 19.60 9.81
N SER A 138 -2.06 19.97 9.87
CA SER A 138 -2.53 21.13 10.61
C SER A 138 -2.32 20.98 12.12
N LEU A 139 -2.58 19.79 12.66
CA LEU A 139 -2.35 19.51 14.08
C LEU A 139 -0.85 19.53 14.40
N LEU A 140 -0.03 18.95 13.54
CA LEU A 140 1.43 18.95 13.71
C LEU A 140 2.01 20.39 13.71
N ASN A 141 1.54 21.23 12.79
CA ASN A 141 1.91 22.66 12.75
C ASN A 141 1.45 23.42 14.01
N SER A 142 0.30 23.05 14.58
CA SER A 142 -0.17 23.67 15.84
C SER A 142 0.70 23.30 17.05
N LEU A 143 1.40 22.15 17.00
CA LEU A 143 2.29 21.68 18.06
C LEU A 143 3.72 22.23 17.92
N LEU A 144 4.25 22.23 16.71
CA LEU A 144 5.69 22.45 16.45
C LEU A 144 5.96 23.66 15.53
N GLY A 145 4.90 24.37 15.12
CA GLY A 145 5.01 25.48 14.17
C GLY A 145 5.14 25.04 12.72
N ASP A 146 5.20 26.02 11.82
CA ASP A 146 5.29 25.78 10.38
C ASP A 146 6.52 24.94 9.99
N GLY A 147 6.35 24.07 9.00
CA GLY A 147 7.40 23.16 8.54
C GLY A 147 7.69 21.99 9.50
N ALA A 148 6.78 21.70 10.43
CA ALA A 148 6.92 20.60 11.37
C ALA A 148 7.03 19.24 10.67
N ALA A 149 6.22 19.01 9.62
CA ALA A 149 6.26 17.78 8.85
C ALA A 149 7.64 17.55 8.20
N GLU A 150 8.19 18.57 7.54
CA GLU A 150 9.51 18.51 6.90
C GLU A 150 10.63 18.26 7.93
N ALA A 151 10.55 18.91 9.10
CA ALA A 151 11.51 18.69 10.17
C ALA A 151 11.50 17.24 10.67
N LEU A 152 10.31 16.66 10.88
CA LEU A 152 10.16 15.26 11.30
C LEU A 152 10.55 14.27 10.18
N GLN A 153 10.25 14.58 8.92
CA GLN A 153 10.66 13.75 7.79
C GLN A 153 12.18 13.58 7.75
N ASN A 154 12.92 14.67 8.02
CA ASN A 154 14.39 14.70 7.97
C ASN A 154 15.05 14.46 9.33
N ALA A 155 14.30 14.22 10.39
CA ALA A 155 14.85 13.89 11.70
C ALA A 155 15.54 12.52 11.67
N ASN A 156 16.72 12.42 12.26
CA ASN A 156 17.41 11.13 12.45
C ASN A 156 16.74 10.32 13.59
N TRP A 157 17.24 9.10 13.84
CA TRP A 157 16.67 8.23 14.86
C TRP A 157 16.73 8.84 16.26
N ASP A 158 17.83 9.47 16.66
CA ASP A 158 17.98 10.03 18.01
C ASP A 158 17.00 11.20 18.20
N GLU A 159 16.92 12.11 17.23
CA GLU A 159 15.96 13.23 17.26
C GLU A 159 14.50 12.74 17.27
N TRP A 160 14.20 11.67 16.52
CA TRP A 160 12.88 11.07 16.50
C TRP A 160 12.50 10.44 17.83
N SER A 161 13.40 9.63 18.42
CA SER A 161 13.13 8.97 19.71
C SER A 161 12.99 9.99 20.85
N ASP A 162 13.87 10.98 20.92
CA ASP A 162 13.80 12.08 21.92
C ASP A 162 12.50 12.89 21.74
N PHE A 163 12.08 13.14 20.50
CA PHE A 163 10.81 13.80 20.23
C PHE A 163 9.62 12.98 20.72
N VAL A 164 9.58 11.67 20.45
CA VAL A 164 8.51 10.78 20.89
C VAL A 164 8.42 10.75 22.42
N GLU A 165 9.55 10.58 23.12
CA GLU A 165 9.59 10.58 24.58
C GLU A 165 9.14 11.93 25.17
N THR A 166 9.65 13.04 24.62
CA THR A 166 9.24 14.39 25.06
C THR A 166 7.76 14.65 24.81
N LEU A 167 7.24 14.21 23.67
CA LEU A 167 5.83 14.37 23.33
C LEU A 167 4.93 13.52 24.24
N GLN A 168 5.35 12.31 24.60
CA GLN A 168 4.63 11.45 25.53
C GLN A 168 4.50 12.10 26.90
N ASP A 169 5.61 12.62 27.45
CA ASP A 169 5.61 13.37 28.71
C ASP A 169 4.73 14.62 28.63
N TRP A 170 4.81 15.34 27.51
CA TRP A 170 3.99 16.52 27.27
C TRP A 170 2.50 16.19 27.17
N LEU A 171 2.14 15.06 26.53
CA LEU A 171 0.75 14.60 26.47
C LEU A 171 0.20 14.25 27.86
N ALA A 172 1.03 13.77 28.76
CA ALA A 172 0.63 13.49 30.14
C ALA A 172 0.49 14.78 30.97
N GLU A 173 1.43 15.72 30.84
CA GLU A 173 1.44 16.99 31.57
C GLU A 173 1.94 18.12 30.65
N PRO A 174 1.03 18.83 29.94
CA PRO A 174 1.42 19.91 29.02
C PRO A 174 2.17 21.04 29.71
N LYS A 175 3.40 21.28 29.27
CA LYS A 175 4.26 22.39 29.64
C LYS A 175 5.22 22.68 28.49
N ALA A 176 5.65 23.92 28.33
CA ALA A 176 6.62 24.24 27.29
C ALA A 176 7.82 23.29 27.37
N ALA A 177 8.09 22.61 26.26
CA ALA A 177 9.22 21.69 26.11
C ALA A 177 9.91 21.94 24.76
N THR A 178 11.23 21.85 24.74
CA THR A 178 12.01 22.01 23.50
C THR A 178 12.41 20.64 22.97
N VAL A 179 12.25 20.46 21.67
CA VAL A 179 12.70 19.28 20.92
C VAL A 179 13.59 19.74 19.77
N THR A 180 14.63 19.01 19.47
CA THR A 180 15.48 19.26 18.31
C THR A 180 15.05 18.34 17.16
N LEU A 181 14.74 18.90 16.01
CA LEU A 181 14.31 18.16 14.83
C LEU A 181 15.05 18.69 13.59
N ASN A 182 15.73 17.81 12.90
CA ASN A 182 16.59 18.18 11.75
C ASN A 182 17.59 19.30 12.12
N GLY A 183 18.21 19.16 13.31
CA GLY A 183 19.20 20.11 13.84
C GLY A 183 18.64 21.48 14.27
N ALA A 184 17.32 21.67 14.32
CA ALA A 184 16.68 22.92 14.73
C ALA A 184 15.76 22.72 15.94
N ASP A 185 15.85 23.66 16.90
CA ASP A 185 15.00 23.62 18.09
C ASP A 185 13.57 24.06 17.75
N ARG A 186 12.60 23.31 18.25
CA ARG A 186 11.17 23.58 18.22
C ARG A 186 10.57 23.47 19.60
N THR A 187 9.54 24.23 19.88
CA THR A 187 8.95 24.27 21.22
C THR A 187 7.51 23.79 21.18
N LEU A 188 7.22 22.73 21.96
CA LEU A 188 5.86 22.33 22.27
C LEU A 188 5.17 23.41 23.14
N PRO A 189 3.88 23.70 22.93
CA PRO A 189 3.20 24.78 23.63
C PRO A 189 3.03 24.49 25.13
N GLU A 190 2.78 25.54 25.95
CA GLU A 190 2.51 25.41 27.38
C GLU A 190 1.19 24.71 27.69
N ALA A 191 0.26 24.72 26.73
CA ALA A 191 -1.06 24.13 26.89
C ALA A 191 -1.42 23.30 25.64
N ARG A 192 -2.20 22.28 25.86
CA ARG A 192 -2.70 21.41 24.79
C ARG A 192 -3.62 22.20 23.85
N PRO A 193 -3.38 22.19 22.51
CA PRO A 193 -4.35 22.72 21.55
C PRO A 193 -5.73 22.06 21.70
N GLU A 194 -6.81 22.84 21.58
CA GLU A 194 -8.19 22.35 21.73
C GLU A 194 -8.50 21.18 20.77
N ALA A 195 -7.96 21.22 19.56
CA ALA A 195 -8.15 20.18 18.55
C ALA A 195 -7.40 18.86 18.88
N LEU A 196 -6.47 18.87 19.82
CA LEU A 196 -5.68 17.69 20.15
C LEU A 196 -6.38 16.84 21.22
N THR A 197 -6.96 15.72 20.79
CA THR A 197 -7.60 14.73 21.67
C THR A 197 -6.70 13.52 21.99
N ALA A 198 -5.51 13.46 21.40
CA ALA A 198 -4.59 12.34 21.58
C ALA A 198 -4.19 12.12 23.04
N THR A 199 -4.19 10.86 23.50
CA THR A 199 -3.78 10.42 24.84
C THR A 199 -2.43 9.69 24.83
N GLY A 200 -1.94 9.34 23.64
CA GLY A 200 -0.63 8.74 23.38
C GLY A 200 -0.04 9.27 22.08
N VAL A 201 1.24 9.00 21.87
CA VAL A 201 1.93 9.42 20.66
C VAL A 201 1.48 8.60 19.48
N PHE A 202 1.38 7.28 19.64
CA PHE A 202 1.00 6.38 18.57
C PHE A 202 -0.39 5.79 18.77
N ALA A 203 -1.15 5.72 17.68
CA ALA A 203 -2.33 4.87 17.59
C ALA A 203 -1.91 3.44 17.20
N PRO A 204 -2.68 2.40 17.57
CA PRO A 204 -2.42 1.05 17.10
C PRO A 204 -2.25 1.01 15.57
N PRO A 205 -1.19 0.39 15.05
CA PRO A 205 -0.91 0.37 13.62
C PRO A 205 -2.00 -0.38 12.85
N LEU A 206 -2.30 0.07 11.62
CA LEU A 206 -3.19 -0.66 10.71
C LEU A 206 -2.43 -1.72 9.90
N ASP A 207 -1.11 -1.53 9.72
CA ASP A 207 -0.24 -2.51 9.06
C ASP A 207 1.03 -2.71 9.90
N ARG A 208 1.27 -3.95 10.29
CA ARG A 208 2.44 -4.37 11.09
C ARG A 208 3.51 -5.06 10.25
N THR A 209 3.22 -5.42 9.00
CA THR A 209 4.10 -6.26 8.19
C THR A 209 4.99 -5.46 7.25
N SER A 210 4.49 -4.39 6.68
CA SER A 210 5.24 -3.58 5.70
C SER A 210 6.49 -2.92 6.28
N GLY A 211 6.57 -2.70 7.59
CA GLY A 211 7.77 -2.17 8.26
C GLY A 211 9.01 -3.05 8.08
N TYR A 212 8.83 -4.36 7.99
CA TYR A 212 9.94 -5.31 7.78
C TYR A 212 10.60 -5.16 6.41
N THR A 213 9.94 -4.49 5.46
CA THR A 213 10.52 -4.10 4.17
C THR A 213 11.83 -3.33 4.35
N VAL A 214 11.94 -2.49 5.38
CA VAL A 214 13.19 -1.75 5.67
C VAL A 214 14.34 -2.70 5.92
N ALA A 215 14.12 -3.75 6.71
CA ALA A 215 15.17 -4.72 7.03
C ALA A 215 15.61 -5.48 5.77
N VAL A 216 14.67 -5.89 4.92
CA VAL A 216 14.98 -6.59 3.66
C VAL A 216 15.72 -5.68 2.70
N LEU A 217 15.36 -4.40 2.61
CA LEU A 217 16.07 -3.41 1.80
C LEU A 217 17.50 -3.17 2.30
N ALA A 218 17.68 -3.00 3.62
CA ALA A 218 19.00 -2.83 4.21
C ALA A 218 19.91 -4.05 3.93
N ALA A 219 19.31 -5.25 3.85
CA ALA A 219 19.97 -6.49 3.52
C ALA A 219 20.13 -6.74 1.99
N ASP A 220 19.79 -5.77 1.13
CA ASP A 220 19.83 -5.89 -0.34
C ASP A 220 19.06 -7.15 -0.84
N GLY A 221 17.89 -7.42 -0.25
CA GLY A 221 17.08 -8.59 -0.59
C GLY A 221 17.67 -9.93 -0.15
N GLN A 222 18.74 -9.97 0.66
CA GLN A 222 19.32 -11.20 1.15
C GLN A 222 18.53 -11.72 2.36
N TYR A 223 17.94 -12.89 2.23
CA TYR A 223 17.20 -13.57 3.30
C TYR A 223 18.12 -14.50 4.11
N THR A 224 19.16 -13.95 4.72
CA THR A 224 20.08 -14.68 5.61
C THR A 224 20.07 -14.08 7.01
N ALA A 225 20.30 -14.90 8.02
CA ALA A 225 20.36 -14.43 9.40
C ALA A 225 21.44 -13.36 9.60
N ASP A 226 22.59 -13.50 8.93
CA ASP A 226 23.70 -12.54 9.06
C ASP A 226 23.31 -11.16 8.48
N ALA A 227 22.64 -11.11 7.33
CA ALA A 227 22.25 -9.86 6.68
C ALA A 227 21.07 -9.16 7.38
N LEU A 228 20.13 -9.92 7.95
CA LEU A 228 18.89 -9.38 8.50
C LEU A 228 18.95 -9.07 10.00
N THR A 229 19.89 -9.64 10.77
CA THR A 229 19.93 -9.48 12.24
C THR A 229 20.08 -8.03 12.68
N GLY A 230 21.00 -7.28 12.10
CA GLY A 230 21.21 -5.85 12.39
C GLY A 230 19.96 -5.03 12.08
N PRO A 231 19.47 -5.04 10.81
CA PRO A 231 18.27 -4.33 10.44
C PRO A 231 17.03 -4.70 11.27
N LEU A 232 16.82 -5.97 11.62
CA LEU A 232 15.71 -6.39 12.48
C LEU A 232 15.84 -5.88 13.93
N ASN A 233 17.05 -5.69 14.43
CA ASN A 233 17.26 -5.01 15.71
C ASN A 233 16.84 -3.53 15.63
N GLY A 234 17.06 -2.87 14.49
CA GLY A 234 16.56 -1.52 14.24
C GLY A 234 15.03 -1.45 14.24
N ILE A 235 14.36 -2.43 13.61
CA ILE A 235 12.89 -2.58 13.65
C ILE A 235 12.41 -2.79 15.09
N TYR A 236 13.06 -3.68 15.85
CA TYR A 236 12.75 -3.88 17.28
C TYR A 236 12.75 -2.57 18.06
N SER A 237 13.75 -1.71 17.85
CA SER A 237 13.84 -0.41 18.53
C SER A 237 12.65 0.48 18.18
N ALA A 238 12.30 0.57 16.90
CA ALA A 238 11.15 1.35 16.40
C ALA A 238 9.82 0.87 17.00
N VAL A 239 9.57 -0.43 16.92
CA VAL A 239 8.32 -1.03 17.41
C VAL A 239 8.24 -0.96 18.93
N SER A 240 9.36 -1.09 19.64
CA SER A 240 9.42 -0.92 21.10
C SER A 240 9.05 0.51 21.51
N LEU A 241 9.59 1.52 20.83
CA LEU A 241 9.26 2.93 21.07
C LEU A 241 7.76 3.19 20.81
N GLU A 242 7.19 2.61 19.75
CA GLU A 242 5.75 2.70 19.50
C GLU A 242 4.91 2.11 20.64
N TRP A 243 5.23 0.90 21.10
CA TRP A 243 4.49 0.26 22.19
C TRP A 243 4.58 1.02 23.52
N ASP A 244 5.74 1.61 23.81
CA ASP A 244 5.95 2.38 25.03
C ASP A 244 5.17 3.71 25.04
N ALA A 245 4.88 4.27 23.87
CA ALA A 245 4.14 5.53 23.67
C ALA A 245 2.76 5.37 23.02
N MET A 246 2.21 4.13 23.01
CA MET A 246 0.95 3.82 22.35
C MET A 246 -0.26 4.26 23.18
N ALA A 247 -1.25 4.84 22.52
CA ALA A 247 -2.54 5.15 23.13
C ALA A 247 -3.38 3.89 23.37
N ASP A 248 -4.23 3.94 24.39
CA ASP A 248 -5.15 2.81 24.73
C ASP A 248 -6.23 2.57 23.66
N SER A 249 -6.48 3.54 22.79
CA SER A 249 -7.52 3.45 21.76
C SER A 249 -7.01 3.88 20.38
N ALA A 250 -7.72 3.42 19.34
CA ALA A 250 -7.40 3.76 17.97
C ALA A 250 -7.47 5.27 17.69
N GLU A 251 -8.40 5.99 18.30
CA GLU A 251 -8.56 7.44 18.11
C GLU A 251 -7.66 8.26 19.05
N GLY A 252 -6.99 7.59 20.02
CA GLY A 252 -6.19 8.25 21.03
C GLY A 252 -4.75 8.57 20.62
N GLY A 253 -4.27 8.14 19.47
CA GLY A 253 -2.89 8.39 19.04
C GLY A 253 -2.78 9.54 18.04
N LEU A 254 -1.65 10.25 18.09
CA LEU A 254 -1.33 11.32 17.15
C LEU A 254 -0.83 10.77 15.81
N PHE A 255 0.11 9.83 15.85
CA PHE A 255 0.68 9.18 14.68
C PHE A 255 0.09 7.79 14.50
N ARG A 256 -0.13 7.38 13.25
CA ARG A 256 -0.58 6.03 12.92
C ARG A 256 0.31 5.41 11.86
N ARG A 257 0.93 4.28 12.17
CA ARG A 257 1.70 3.49 11.22
C ARG A 257 0.76 2.65 10.33
N ALA A 258 0.84 2.89 9.02
CA ALA A 258 -0.03 2.24 8.04
C ALA A 258 0.49 2.42 6.62
N ARG A 259 -0.04 1.63 5.69
CA ARG A 259 -0.04 1.96 4.26
C ARG A 259 -1.11 3.03 3.98
N LEU A 260 -0.93 3.81 2.92
CA LEU A 260 -1.97 4.77 2.48
C LEU A 260 -3.29 4.05 2.15
N THR A 261 -3.23 2.86 1.55
CA THR A 261 -4.40 2.02 1.28
C THR A 261 -5.21 1.74 2.54
N ASP A 262 -4.55 1.43 3.65
CA ASP A 262 -5.22 1.13 4.92
C ASP A 262 -5.83 2.40 5.53
N MET A 263 -5.14 3.55 5.40
CA MET A 263 -5.67 4.84 5.87
C MET A 263 -6.92 5.26 5.09
N LEU A 264 -6.89 5.13 3.75
CA LEU A 264 -8.04 5.45 2.90
C LEU A 264 -9.22 4.51 3.15
N ALA A 265 -8.96 3.22 3.36
CA ALA A 265 -10.02 2.26 3.70
C ALA A 265 -10.65 2.54 5.07
N ALA A 266 -9.83 2.90 6.08
CA ALA A 266 -10.32 3.13 7.44
C ALA A 266 -11.05 4.46 7.61
N TYR A 267 -10.61 5.52 6.91
CA TYR A 267 -11.08 6.90 7.19
C TYR A 267 -11.71 7.59 5.98
N GLY A 268 -11.52 7.08 4.77
CA GLY A 268 -11.96 7.71 3.53
C GLY A 268 -11.07 8.87 3.06
N ALA A 269 -11.19 9.24 1.79
CA ALA A 269 -10.35 10.24 1.15
C ALA A 269 -10.47 11.64 1.78
N ASP A 270 -11.67 12.04 2.21
CA ASP A 270 -11.90 13.37 2.78
C ASP A 270 -11.15 13.55 4.11
N ALA A 271 -11.15 12.55 4.97
CA ALA A 271 -10.42 12.59 6.24
C ALA A 271 -8.89 12.52 6.05
N CYS A 272 -8.43 11.97 4.92
CA CYS A 272 -7.01 11.86 4.61
C CYS A 272 -6.40 13.10 3.95
N GLN A 273 -7.19 14.14 3.60
CA GLN A 273 -6.68 15.31 2.87
C GLN A 273 -5.63 16.13 3.62
N ASP A 274 -5.72 16.20 4.95
CA ASP A 274 -4.77 16.94 5.81
C ASP A 274 -3.63 16.06 6.32
N LEU A 275 -3.61 14.77 5.98
CA LEU A 275 -2.57 13.87 6.45
C LEU A 275 -1.24 14.15 5.75
N VAL A 276 -0.18 14.12 6.53
CA VAL A 276 1.20 14.11 6.07
C VAL A 276 1.86 12.80 6.48
N LEU A 277 2.80 12.35 5.68
CA LEU A 277 3.53 11.12 5.90
C LEU A 277 4.91 11.42 6.48
N ILE A 278 5.20 10.83 7.62
CA ILE A 278 6.55 10.77 8.19
C ILE A 278 7.11 9.36 7.87
N PRO A 279 8.32 9.25 7.32
CA PRO A 279 8.94 7.96 7.05
C PRO A 279 8.96 7.05 8.28
N PHE A 280 8.89 5.75 8.08
CA PHE A 280 9.04 4.79 9.16
C PHE A 280 10.48 4.83 9.68
N LYS A 281 10.67 5.48 10.83
CA LYS A 281 11.98 5.67 11.47
C LYS A 281 12.41 4.39 12.18
N THR A 282 13.63 3.96 11.92
CA THR A 282 14.23 2.78 12.54
C THR A 282 15.63 3.11 13.02
N ASN A 283 16.10 2.39 14.04
CA ASN A 283 17.46 2.55 14.54
C ASN A 283 18.42 1.68 13.71
N LEU A 284 18.72 2.13 12.49
CA LEU A 284 19.70 1.51 11.62
C LEU A 284 21.04 2.25 11.69
N GLU A 285 22.12 1.51 11.55
CA GLU A 285 23.48 2.00 11.42
C GLU A 285 24.03 1.67 10.02
N ASP A 286 25.08 2.38 9.58
CA ASP A 286 25.74 2.09 8.28
C ASP A 286 26.23 0.65 8.20
N SER A 287 26.59 0.06 9.34
CA SER A 287 27.00 -1.35 9.46
C SER A 287 25.89 -2.36 9.19
N ASP A 288 24.63 -1.91 9.25
CA ASP A 288 23.46 -2.76 8.96
C ASP A 288 23.15 -2.87 7.47
N LEU A 289 23.81 -2.05 6.63
CA LEU A 289 23.62 -2.08 5.19
C LEU A 289 24.53 -3.14 4.55
N THR A 290 23.94 -4.01 3.74
CA THR A 290 24.67 -5.05 3.02
C THR A 290 25.44 -4.51 1.81
N THR A 291 24.95 -3.44 1.22
CA THR A 291 25.59 -2.78 0.06
C THR A 291 25.65 -1.27 0.23
N GLU A 292 26.60 -0.60 -0.47
CA GLU A 292 26.70 0.85 -0.54
C GLU A 292 25.67 1.48 -1.53
N GLU A 293 24.90 0.66 -2.25
CA GLU A 293 23.88 1.13 -3.18
C GLU A 293 22.73 1.83 -2.43
N TYR A 294 22.37 1.30 -1.28
CA TYR A 294 21.48 1.95 -0.34
C TYR A 294 22.30 2.71 0.71
N ASN A 295 21.86 3.91 1.03
CA ASN A 295 22.40 4.67 2.15
C ASN A 295 21.28 4.93 3.16
N LEU A 296 21.64 5.19 4.41
CA LEU A 296 20.68 5.39 5.49
C LEU A 296 19.70 6.53 5.19
N THR A 297 20.18 7.64 4.61
CA THR A 297 19.33 8.76 4.20
C THR A 297 18.24 8.28 3.23
N GLY A 298 18.62 7.48 2.22
CA GLY A 298 17.66 6.92 1.27
C GLY A 298 16.64 5.97 1.91
N LEU A 299 17.02 5.24 2.97
CA LEU A 299 16.13 4.30 3.65
C LEU A 299 15.26 4.94 4.73
N LEU A 300 15.76 5.97 5.42
CA LEU A 300 15.11 6.51 6.63
C LEU A 300 14.42 7.85 6.41
N ASP A 301 14.86 8.64 5.42
CA ASP A 301 14.32 9.99 5.18
C ASP A 301 13.19 9.99 4.16
N TYR A 302 13.01 8.89 3.40
CA TYR A 302 11.97 8.78 2.39
C TYR A 302 10.94 7.71 2.73
N PRO A 303 9.67 7.93 2.37
CA PRO A 303 8.61 6.94 2.54
C PRO A 303 8.94 5.65 1.79
N ILE A 304 8.65 4.52 2.41
CA ILE A 304 8.76 3.21 1.78
C ILE A 304 7.54 2.99 0.89
N LEU A 305 7.77 2.40 -0.27
CA LEU A 305 6.71 1.87 -1.12
C LEU A 305 6.53 0.38 -0.81
N ALA A 306 5.55 0.09 0.04
CA ALA A 306 5.17 -1.28 0.37
C ALA A 306 4.23 -1.85 -0.70
N ASN A 307 4.21 -3.18 -0.85
CA ASN A 307 3.18 -3.82 -1.66
C ASN A 307 1.80 -3.55 -1.06
N ALA A 308 0.86 -3.10 -1.93
CA ALA A 308 -0.51 -2.82 -1.51
C ALA A 308 -1.37 -4.09 -1.42
N GLY A 309 -0.91 -5.19 -2.00
CA GLY A 309 -1.62 -6.45 -2.10
C GLY A 309 -1.74 -6.96 -3.54
N CYS A 310 -2.57 -7.96 -3.74
CA CYS A 310 -2.76 -8.60 -5.03
C CYS A 310 -4.22 -9.02 -5.27
N PHE A 311 -4.55 -9.24 -6.54
CA PHE A 311 -5.81 -9.84 -6.98
C PHE A 311 -5.52 -11.22 -7.57
N ALA A 312 -6.16 -12.25 -7.03
CA ALA A 312 -6.05 -13.63 -7.49
C ALA A 312 -7.45 -14.18 -7.84
N ILE A 313 -7.51 -15.04 -8.83
CA ILE A 313 -8.77 -15.66 -9.27
C ILE A 313 -8.73 -17.14 -8.90
N GLN A 314 -9.80 -17.60 -8.26
CA GLN A 314 -9.97 -18.99 -7.87
C GLN A 314 -11.06 -19.64 -8.70
N ASP A 315 -10.76 -20.81 -9.29
CA ASP A 315 -11.75 -21.62 -9.97
C ASP A 315 -12.58 -22.41 -8.93
N THR A 316 -13.79 -21.93 -8.68
CA THR A 316 -14.74 -22.57 -7.78
C THR A 316 -15.59 -23.65 -8.46
N GLY A 317 -15.33 -23.95 -9.75
CA GLY A 317 -16.14 -24.85 -10.57
C GLY A 317 -17.40 -24.20 -11.16
N ASP A 318 -17.65 -22.92 -10.88
CA ASP A 318 -18.74 -22.13 -11.46
C ASP A 318 -18.19 -21.21 -12.56
N ALA A 319 -18.46 -21.56 -13.81
CA ALA A 319 -18.00 -20.79 -14.96
C ALA A 319 -18.54 -19.34 -15.01
N ALA A 320 -19.72 -19.07 -14.46
CA ALA A 320 -20.26 -17.72 -14.39
C ALA A 320 -19.53 -16.88 -13.34
N ALA A 321 -19.24 -17.45 -12.18
CA ALA A 321 -18.45 -16.82 -11.14
C ALA A 321 -17.01 -16.55 -11.60
N LEU A 322 -16.39 -17.52 -12.29
CA LEU A 322 -15.06 -17.36 -12.88
C LEU A 322 -15.03 -16.18 -13.86
N LYS A 323 -15.95 -16.14 -14.81
CA LYS A 323 -16.04 -15.05 -15.78
C LYS A 323 -16.29 -13.69 -15.14
N SER A 324 -17.05 -13.63 -14.04
CA SER A 324 -17.29 -12.41 -13.29
C SER A 324 -16.00 -11.91 -12.62
N ALA A 325 -15.20 -12.81 -12.06
CA ALA A 325 -13.90 -12.50 -11.45
C ALA A 325 -12.88 -12.01 -12.51
N GLU A 326 -12.77 -12.70 -13.66
CA GLU A 326 -11.93 -12.26 -14.78
C GLU A 326 -12.31 -10.87 -15.28
N SER A 327 -13.62 -10.59 -15.40
CA SER A 327 -14.13 -9.29 -15.83
C SER A 327 -13.76 -8.17 -14.85
N ALA A 328 -13.80 -8.43 -13.54
CA ALA A 328 -13.41 -7.46 -12.53
C ALA A 328 -11.92 -7.12 -12.61
N VAL A 329 -11.07 -8.12 -12.73
CA VAL A 329 -9.62 -7.94 -12.89
C VAL A 329 -9.31 -7.20 -14.19
N LEU A 330 -9.89 -7.60 -15.30
CA LEU A 330 -9.69 -6.91 -16.57
C LEU A 330 -10.12 -5.44 -16.52
N TRP A 331 -11.24 -5.13 -15.86
CA TRP A 331 -11.67 -3.76 -15.69
C TRP A 331 -10.65 -2.93 -14.89
N LEU A 332 -10.15 -3.45 -13.78
CA LEU A 332 -9.13 -2.78 -12.96
C LEU A 332 -7.84 -2.49 -13.75
N TYR A 333 -7.42 -3.42 -14.63
CA TYR A 333 -6.13 -3.31 -15.33
C TYR A 333 -6.22 -2.74 -16.75
N SER A 334 -7.42 -2.59 -17.33
CA SER A 334 -7.55 -2.20 -18.74
C SER A 334 -8.44 -0.98 -18.97
N SER A 335 -9.26 -0.57 -18.01
CA SER A 335 -10.11 0.61 -18.13
C SER A 335 -9.53 1.84 -17.43
N GLY A 336 -9.87 3.03 -17.90
CA GLY A 336 -9.48 4.28 -17.24
C GLY A 336 -10.16 4.45 -15.87
N ASP A 337 -11.37 3.94 -15.69
CA ASP A 337 -12.08 3.98 -14.41
C ASP A 337 -11.51 2.93 -13.43
N GLY A 338 -11.06 1.77 -13.93
CA GLY A 338 -10.33 0.79 -13.14
C GLY A 338 -8.98 1.32 -12.64
N GLU A 339 -8.23 2.02 -13.49
CA GLU A 339 -6.99 2.69 -13.08
C GLU A 339 -7.26 3.72 -11.99
N LYS A 340 -8.34 4.53 -12.11
CA LYS A 340 -8.75 5.45 -11.06
C LYS A 340 -9.18 4.75 -9.76
N ALA A 341 -9.83 3.60 -9.86
CA ALA A 341 -10.16 2.81 -8.68
C ALA A 341 -8.90 2.36 -7.93
N LEU A 342 -7.83 2.04 -8.65
CA LEU A 342 -6.54 1.74 -8.03
C LEU A 342 -5.84 3.00 -7.50
N THR A 343 -5.74 4.08 -8.29
CA THR A 343 -4.99 5.29 -7.90
C THR A 343 -5.74 6.17 -6.92
N ASP A 344 -7.00 6.49 -7.21
CA ASP A 344 -7.75 7.51 -6.47
C ASP A 344 -8.49 6.91 -5.26
N THR A 345 -8.98 5.67 -5.40
CA THR A 345 -9.73 5.01 -4.33
C THR A 345 -8.80 4.26 -3.37
N LEU A 346 -7.84 3.48 -3.91
CA LEU A 346 -6.87 2.77 -3.06
C LEU A 346 -5.64 3.61 -2.71
N GLY A 347 -5.34 4.68 -3.45
CA GLY A 347 -4.13 5.47 -3.25
C GLY A 347 -2.85 4.70 -3.57
N VAL A 348 -2.88 3.83 -4.59
CA VAL A 348 -1.69 3.07 -4.99
C VAL A 348 -1.00 3.65 -6.21
N ILE A 349 0.30 3.43 -6.30
CA ILE A 349 1.07 3.57 -7.53
C ILE A 349 0.89 2.25 -8.29
N THR A 350 0.21 2.30 -9.43
CA THR A 350 -0.09 1.09 -10.22
C THR A 350 1.19 0.43 -10.74
N PRO A 351 1.18 -0.89 -11.03
CA PRO A 351 2.38 -1.61 -11.46
C PRO A 351 3.02 -1.09 -12.75
N TRP A 352 2.24 -0.38 -13.57
CA TRP A 352 2.70 0.21 -14.84
C TRP A 352 3.13 1.68 -14.75
N ASN A 353 2.96 2.31 -13.58
CA ASN A 353 3.37 3.69 -13.34
C ASN A 353 4.61 3.73 -12.44
N THR A 354 5.41 4.76 -12.63
CA THR A 354 6.54 5.06 -11.74
C THR A 354 6.19 6.22 -10.83
N ALA A 355 6.57 6.12 -9.56
CA ALA A 355 6.51 7.26 -8.66
C ALA A 355 7.50 8.36 -9.13
N SER A 356 7.13 9.62 -8.94
CA SER A 356 7.97 10.79 -9.20
C SER A 356 8.16 11.59 -7.91
N ASP A 357 9.05 12.58 -7.92
CA ASP A 357 9.31 13.46 -6.77
C ASP A 357 8.05 14.14 -6.20
N THR A 358 7.03 14.27 -7.04
CA THR A 358 5.69 14.71 -6.63
C THR A 358 4.67 13.80 -7.29
N THR A 359 3.95 13.02 -6.49
CA THR A 359 2.92 12.09 -6.94
C THR A 359 1.60 12.44 -6.29
N THR A 360 0.53 12.50 -7.07
CA THR A 360 -0.83 12.65 -6.55
C THR A 360 -1.45 11.27 -6.45
N LEU A 361 -1.84 10.89 -5.24
CA LEU A 361 -2.52 9.63 -4.93
C LEU A 361 -3.85 9.95 -4.26
N GLY A 362 -4.96 9.59 -4.90
CA GLY A 362 -6.27 10.07 -4.48
C GLY A 362 -6.31 11.60 -4.49
N ALA A 363 -6.77 12.22 -3.42
CA ALA A 363 -6.76 13.67 -3.22
C ALA A 363 -5.45 14.20 -2.61
N MET A 364 -4.51 13.31 -2.26
CA MET A 364 -3.28 13.61 -1.54
C MET A 364 -2.12 13.84 -2.50
N GLN A 365 -1.43 14.97 -2.35
CA GLN A 365 -0.17 15.22 -3.03
C GLN A 365 0.99 14.77 -2.14
N VAL A 366 1.69 13.72 -2.57
CA VAL A 366 2.87 13.22 -1.88
C VAL A 366 4.11 13.78 -2.54
N LYS A 367 4.94 14.47 -1.75
CA LYS A 367 6.26 14.94 -2.14
C LYS A 367 7.31 13.95 -1.67
N GLN A 368 8.39 13.82 -2.43
CA GLN A 368 9.55 13.03 -2.04
C GLN A 368 9.23 11.53 -1.85
N VAL A 369 8.86 10.87 -2.94
CA VAL A 369 8.85 9.41 -2.98
C VAL A 369 10.22 8.94 -3.41
N ASN A 370 10.87 8.09 -2.61
CA ASN A 370 12.14 7.49 -3.02
C ASN A 370 11.91 6.39 -4.05
N THR A 371 12.02 6.77 -5.33
CA THR A 371 11.86 5.83 -6.45
C THR A 371 13.01 4.84 -6.59
N ALA A 372 14.16 5.11 -5.99
CA ALA A 372 15.30 4.20 -6.01
C ALA A 372 15.10 2.97 -5.12
N ILE A 373 14.24 3.10 -4.10
CA ILE A 373 13.88 2.00 -3.20
C ILE A 373 12.52 1.43 -3.61
N LEU A 374 12.44 0.88 -4.81
CA LEU A 374 11.27 0.16 -5.30
C LEU A 374 11.57 -1.33 -5.32
N PRO A 375 11.52 -2.00 -4.18
CA PRO A 375 11.81 -3.41 -4.17
C PRO A 375 10.68 -4.18 -4.85
N GLY A 376 11.08 -5.17 -5.59
CA GLY A 376 10.23 -6.30 -5.87
C GLY A 376 10.14 -7.22 -4.66
N ILE A 377 9.88 -6.67 -3.44
CA ILE A 377 9.65 -7.52 -2.30
C ILE A 377 8.30 -8.17 -2.51
N ASP A 378 8.30 -9.49 -2.59
CA ASP A 378 7.10 -10.28 -2.67
C ASP A 378 6.25 -10.09 -1.41
N LEU A 379 4.94 -10.20 -1.59
CA LEU A 379 4.03 -10.26 -0.46
C LEU A 379 4.40 -11.46 0.42
N PRO A 380 4.36 -11.32 1.75
CA PRO A 380 4.57 -12.47 2.63
C PRO A 380 3.46 -13.51 2.42
N THR A 381 3.73 -14.76 2.77
CA THR A 381 2.64 -15.73 2.93
C THR A 381 1.73 -15.33 4.09
N ALA A 382 0.48 -15.80 4.12
CA ALA A 382 -0.43 -15.51 5.24
C ALA A 382 0.17 -15.93 6.59
N ALA A 383 0.86 -17.07 6.63
CA ALA A 383 1.53 -17.56 7.83
C ALA A 383 2.67 -16.64 8.28
N ALA A 384 3.47 -16.12 7.33
CA ALA A 384 4.54 -15.17 7.63
C ALA A 384 3.98 -13.84 8.13
N ALA A 385 2.97 -13.29 7.47
CA ALA A 385 2.30 -12.06 7.89
C ALA A 385 1.71 -12.18 9.30
N GLN A 386 1.04 -13.28 9.60
CA GLN A 386 0.51 -13.57 10.93
C GLN A 386 1.63 -13.69 11.98
N ALA A 387 2.74 -14.37 11.66
CA ALA A 387 3.87 -14.54 12.57
C ALA A 387 4.55 -13.19 12.86
N LEU A 388 4.74 -12.32 11.86
CA LEU A 388 5.31 -10.99 12.05
C LEU A 388 4.40 -10.10 12.90
N THR A 389 3.08 -10.14 12.67
CA THR A 389 2.09 -9.42 13.47
C THR A 389 2.13 -9.88 14.93
N ALA A 390 2.10 -11.19 15.17
CA ALA A 390 2.16 -11.75 16.52
C ALA A 390 3.49 -11.43 17.23
N ASN A 391 4.59 -11.34 16.47
CA ASN A 391 5.89 -10.97 17.00
C ASN A 391 5.91 -9.52 17.52
N GLU A 392 5.30 -8.58 16.82
CA GLU A 392 5.14 -7.21 17.32
C GLU A 392 4.19 -7.14 18.53
N GLU A 393 3.07 -7.85 18.50
CA GLU A 393 2.10 -7.88 19.60
C GLU A 393 2.68 -8.47 20.89
N ALA A 394 3.65 -9.37 20.78
CA ALA A 394 4.35 -9.93 21.93
C ALA A 394 5.15 -8.88 22.73
N LEU A 395 5.41 -7.69 22.16
CA LEU A 395 6.06 -6.58 22.86
C LEU A 395 5.08 -5.79 23.73
N GLN A 396 3.76 -5.99 23.60
CA GLN A 396 2.77 -5.27 24.39
C GLN A 396 2.92 -5.56 25.89
N GLY A 397 3.15 -4.50 26.67
CA GLY A 397 3.28 -4.62 28.13
C GLY A 397 4.52 -5.39 28.62
N GLY A 398 5.42 -5.77 27.69
CA GLY A 398 6.67 -6.45 28.01
C GLY A 398 7.76 -5.50 28.48
N THR A 399 8.81 -6.07 29.10
CA THR A 399 10.05 -5.35 29.35
C THR A 399 10.83 -5.14 28.06
N ARG A 400 11.69 -4.13 28.01
CA ARG A 400 12.57 -3.87 26.87
C ARG A 400 14.00 -4.22 27.28
N GLY A 401 14.53 -5.27 26.67
CA GLY A 401 15.85 -5.73 27.02
C GLY A 401 16.50 -6.60 25.93
N LYS A 402 17.72 -7.06 26.24
CA LYS A 402 18.50 -7.86 25.28
C LYS A 402 17.81 -9.21 24.96
N ALA A 403 17.14 -9.82 25.92
CA ALA A 403 16.47 -11.10 25.74
C ALA A 403 15.26 -10.96 24.80
N GLU A 404 14.45 -9.92 25.04
CA GLU A 404 13.27 -9.61 24.24
C GLU A 404 13.66 -9.23 22.80
N ARG A 405 14.70 -8.40 22.63
CA ARG A 405 15.23 -8.07 21.30
C ARG A 405 15.71 -9.32 20.56
N THR A 406 16.44 -10.21 21.25
CA THR A 406 16.91 -11.45 20.62
C THR A 406 15.73 -12.33 20.20
N ALA A 407 14.70 -12.48 21.05
CA ALA A 407 13.52 -13.27 20.76
C ALA A 407 12.74 -12.69 19.59
N PHE A 408 12.54 -11.36 19.55
CA PHE A 408 11.90 -10.64 18.45
C PHE A 408 12.64 -10.89 17.13
N THR A 409 13.95 -10.69 17.12
CA THR A 409 14.78 -10.86 15.91
C THR A 409 14.73 -12.30 15.40
N GLN A 410 14.82 -13.31 16.29
CA GLN A 410 14.74 -14.72 15.91
C GLN A 410 13.36 -15.08 15.35
N ALA A 411 12.27 -14.58 15.95
CA ALA A 411 10.93 -14.82 15.43
C ALA A 411 10.73 -14.17 14.06
N ALA A 412 11.25 -12.96 13.86
CA ALA A 412 11.18 -12.29 12.56
C ALA A 412 12.00 -13.01 11.48
N LEU A 413 13.22 -13.47 11.80
CA LEU A 413 14.05 -14.29 10.88
C LEU A 413 13.30 -15.55 10.45
N ALA A 414 12.70 -16.27 11.42
CA ALA A 414 11.92 -17.47 11.12
C ALA A 414 10.71 -17.17 10.24
N ALA A 415 9.99 -16.09 10.50
CA ALA A 415 8.82 -15.66 9.71
C ALA A 415 9.21 -15.27 8.27
N LEU A 416 10.38 -14.64 8.10
CA LEU A 416 10.93 -14.25 6.80
C LEU A 416 11.60 -15.42 6.06
N GLY A 417 11.71 -16.59 6.66
CA GLY A 417 12.39 -17.75 6.07
C GLY A 417 13.91 -17.57 5.93
N ALA A 418 14.51 -16.74 6.80
CA ALA A 418 15.95 -16.49 6.77
C ALA A 418 16.71 -17.66 7.41
N GLU A 419 17.69 -18.22 6.67
CA GLU A 419 18.56 -19.32 7.09
C GLU A 419 19.94 -18.84 7.56
#